data_ef3a23f7b1d385f8234cad4883052be7
#
_entry.id   ef3a23f7b1d385f8234cad4883052be7
#
_cell.length_a   1.000
_cell.length_b   1.000
_cell.length_c   1.000
_cell.angle_alpha   90.00
_cell.angle_beta   90.00
_cell.angle_gamma   90.00
#
_symmetry.space_group_name_H-M   'P 1'
#
loop_
_entity.id
_entity.type
_entity.pdbx_description
1 polymer ?
#
loop_
_entity_poly.entity_id
_entity_poly.type
_entity_poly.pdbx_seq_one_letter_code
_entity_poly.pdbx_strand_id
1 'polypeptide(L)'
;MTLSNGNSNGITAIGDDGLGQQPWWVEQWMELINGYRFKKRLERAWGYAREGHVTSIRFEGRRVHARVQGTDEAPYKVKLWLDVLNDEDWGYVLEALAQKARWSAQLLAGIMPSDIERAFAASGKRLFPFKLQEVRSECTCPDKANPCKHISAVYFLMGDRFSEDPFVLFQLRGRNRARLLEDLAEHRRKALAERAAAAAKEENTASTPQEATALPPHAAVQDPALWWRYNRSLDGDLVVITPAMEGDTGLDAAGELPLAEDPRFADARSTFLNNLKAQIGRAHV
;
A
#
# COMPACT_ATOMS: atom_id res chain seq x y z
N MET A 1 -16.55 -0.64 -9.61
CA MET A 1 -17.36 -0.38 -8.41
C MET A 1 -18.12 0.92 -8.60
N THR A 2 -19.42 0.89 -8.40
CA THR A 2 -20.30 2.05 -8.54
C THR A 2 -20.58 2.56 -7.14
N LEU A 3 -20.15 3.77 -6.79
CA LEU A 3 -20.66 4.45 -5.61
C LEU A 3 -22.06 4.97 -5.98
N SER A 4 -23.07 4.19 -5.70
CA SER A 4 -24.44 4.63 -5.67
C SER A 4 -24.89 4.56 -4.22
N ASN A 5 -24.75 5.70 -3.51
CA ASN A 5 -25.55 5.88 -2.32
C ASN A 5 -26.97 6.13 -2.78
N GLY A 6 -27.92 5.29 -2.36
CA GLY A 6 -29.32 5.33 -2.76
C GLY A 6 -30.12 6.51 -2.21
N ASN A 7 -29.52 7.69 -2.09
CA ASN A 7 -30.18 8.94 -1.83
C ASN A 7 -30.06 9.83 -3.07
N SER A 8 -31.13 10.48 -3.43
CA SER A 8 -31.28 11.42 -4.56
C SER A 8 -30.36 12.65 -4.50
N ASN A 9 -29.54 12.77 -3.48
CA ASN A 9 -28.55 13.83 -3.29
C ASN A 9 -27.18 13.31 -3.73
N GLY A 10 -26.45 14.04 -4.56
CA GLY A 10 -25.17 13.69 -5.16
C GLY A 10 -24.09 13.27 -4.16
N ILE A 11 -22.95 12.83 -4.69
CA ILE A 11 -21.77 12.43 -3.91
C ILE A 11 -21.11 13.69 -3.35
N THR A 12 -20.89 13.74 -2.04
CA THR A 12 -20.24 14.87 -1.35
C THR A 12 -18.81 14.49 -0.96
N ALA A 13 -17.90 15.47 -1.03
CA ALA A 13 -16.56 15.31 -0.48
C ALA A 13 -16.62 15.23 1.05
N ILE A 14 -15.83 14.35 1.64
CA ILE A 14 -15.68 14.24 3.08
C ILE A 14 -14.93 15.49 3.55
N GLY A 15 -15.55 16.27 4.44
CA GLY A 15 -14.95 17.49 4.97
C GLY A 15 -13.81 17.19 5.94
N ASP A 16 -12.98 18.20 6.16
CA ASP A 16 -11.81 18.18 7.06
C ASP A 16 -12.18 17.93 8.56
N ASP A 17 -13.47 17.88 8.86
CA ASP A 17 -14.04 18.06 10.20
C ASP A 17 -14.15 16.78 11.03
N GLY A 18 -13.47 15.67 10.68
CA GLY A 18 -13.68 14.50 11.52
C GLY A 18 -12.96 13.22 11.21
N LEU A 19 -12.08 13.19 10.27
CA LEU A 19 -11.26 12.00 10.01
C LEU A 19 -9.85 12.24 10.54
N GLY A 20 -9.35 11.26 11.30
CA GLY A 20 -7.98 11.24 11.76
C GLY A 20 -6.97 11.49 10.64
N GLN A 21 -5.71 11.63 10.97
CA GLN A 21 -4.62 11.94 10.05
C GLN A 21 -4.80 11.25 8.68
N GLN A 22 -5.01 12.05 7.64
CA GLN A 22 -5.22 11.52 6.29
C GLN A 22 -3.98 10.74 5.83
N PRO A 23 -4.15 9.67 5.05
CA PRO A 23 -3.01 8.95 4.49
C PRO A 23 -2.12 9.87 3.65
N TRP A 24 -0.81 9.75 3.77
CA TRP A 24 0.18 10.60 3.10
C TRP A 24 -0.04 10.71 1.57
N TRP A 25 -0.54 9.67 0.93
CA TRP A 25 -0.81 9.67 -0.52
C TRP A 25 -2.03 10.52 -0.90
N VAL A 26 -2.97 10.70 0.02
CA VAL A 26 -4.11 11.62 -0.14
C VAL A 26 -3.64 13.05 0.04
N GLU A 27 -2.80 13.32 1.05
CA GLU A 27 -2.17 14.63 1.25
C GLU A 27 -1.40 15.06 0.00
N GLN A 28 -0.59 14.18 -0.58
CA GLN A 28 0.16 14.47 -1.80
C GLN A 28 -0.77 14.80 -2.99
N TRP A 29 -1.90 14.10 -3.11
CA TRP A 29 -2.91 14.43 -4.12
C TRP A 29 -3.55 15.79 -3.88
N MET A 30 -3.89 16.11 -2.63
CA MET A 30 -4.49 17.40 -2.26
C MET A 30 -3.50 18.54 -2.44
N GLU A 31 -2.22 18.36 -2.15
CA GLU A 31 -1.16 19.34 -2.43
C GLU A 31 -1.07 19.64 -3.93
N LEU A 32 -1.12 18.59 -4.77
CA LEU A 32 -1.14 18.74 -6.23
C LEU A 32 -2.30 19.62 -6.70
N ILE A 33 -3.51 19.40 -6.19
CA ILE A 33 -4.69 20.21 -6.49
C ILE A 33 -4.50 21.63 -5.97
N ASN A 34 -4.07 21.76 -4.71
CA ASN A 34 -3.85 23.05 -4.07
C ASN A 34 -2.72 23.86 -4.71
N GLY A 35 -1.80 23.22 -5.43
CA GLY A 35 -0.80 23.87 -6.26
C GLY A 35 -1.37 24.63 -7.48
N TYR A 36 -2.66 24.44 -7.81
CA TYR A 36 -3.28 25.15 -8.93
C TYR A 36 -3.42 26.65 -8.65
N ARG A 37 -2.94 27.46 -9.60
CA ARG A 37 -2.80 28.89 -9.40
C ARG A 37 -4.13 29.66 -9.24
N PHE A 38 -5.24 29.16 -9.78
CA PHE A 38 -6.54 29.84 -9.74
C PHE A 38 -7.37 29.46 -8.52
N LYS A 39 -7.01 29.99 -7.34
CA LYS A 39 -7.61 29.65 -6.04
C LYS A 39 -9.13 29.83 -6.00
N LYS A 40 -9.66 30.97 -6.47
CA LYS A 40 -11.11 31.21 -6.52
C LYS A 40 -11.90 30.17 -7.32
N ARG A 41 -11.24 29.52 -8.29
CA ARG A 41 -11.85 28.42 -9.06
C ARG A 41 -11.89 27.15 -8.24
N LEU A 42 -10.83 26.87 -7.47
CA LEU A 42 -10.79 25.73 -6.55
C LEU A 42 -11.84 25.87 -5.44
N GLU A 43 -12.02 27.07 -4.87
CA GLU A 43 -13.05 27.33 -3.86
C GLU A 43 -14.45 27.01 -4.39
N ARG A 44 -14.78 27.44 -5.61
CA ARG A 44 -16.06 27.08 -6.25
C ARG A 44 -16.18 25.57 -6.50
N ALA A 45 -15.09 24.93 -6.91
CA ALA A 45 -15.08 23.49 -7.15
C ALA A 45 -15.24 22.71 -5.85
N TRP A 46 -14.65 23.18 -4.76
CA TRP A 46 -14.84 22.61 -3.42
C TRP A 46 -16.30 22.70 -2.97
N GLY A 47 -16.95 23.87 -3.16
CA GLY A 47 -18.41 24.00 -2.95
C GLY A 47 -19.20 22.96 -3.74
N TYR A 48 -18.91 22.79 -5.04
CA TYR A 48 -19.56 21.78 -5.89
C TYR A 48 -19.35 20.34 -5.38
N ALA A 49 -18.17 20.01 -4.86
CA ALA A 49 -17.89 18.70 -4.31
C ALA A 49 -18.65 18.46 -2.99
N ARG A 50 -18.75 19.48 -2.12
CA ARG A 50 -19.45 19.39 -0.83
C ARG A 50 -20.96 19.45 -0.94
N GLU A 51 -21.50 20.21 -1.87
CA GLU A 51 -22.92 20.39 -2.07
C GLU A 51 -23.58 19.26 -2.87
N GLY A 52 -22.83 18.22 -3.23
CA GLY A 52 -23.36 17.04 -3.91
C GLY A 52 -23.67 17.26 -5.39
N HIS A 53 -23.08 18.28 -6.02
CA HIS A 53 -23.24 18.51 -7.46
C HIS A 53 -22.66 17.36 -8.31
N VAL A 54 -21.73 16.56 -7.77
CA VAL A 54 -21.24 15.37 -8.44
C VAL A 54 -22.22 14.23 -8.20
N THR A 55 -23.03 13.92 -9.20
CA THR A 55 -24.13 12.95 -9.09
C THR A 55 -23.65 11.50 -9.26
N SER A 56 -22.54 11.29 -9.93
CA SER A 56 -21.93 9.96 -10.03
C SER A 56 -20.43 10.05 -10.34
N ILE A 57 -19.68 9.09 -9.81
CA ILE A 57 -18.28 8.85 -10.15
C ILE A 57 -18.07 7.33 -10.35
N ARG A 58 -17.43 6.95 -11.44
CA ARG A 58 -17.17 5.55 -11.79
C ARG A 58 -15.74 5.39 -12.27
N PHE A 59 -15.11 4.32 -11.85
CA PHE A 59 -13.78 3.92 -12.29
C PHE A 59 -13.93 2.77 -13.28
N GLU A 60 -13.75 3.08 -14.56
CA GLU A 60 -13.89 2.11 -15.66
C GLU A 60 -12.52 1.90 -16.32
N GLY A 61 -11.92 0.73 -16.08
CA GLY A 61 -10.57 0.45 -16.53
C GLY A 61 -9.59 1.50 -16.00
N ARG A 62 -8.95 2.25 -16.91
CA ARG A 62 -7.93 3.28 -16.62
C ARG A 62 -8.48 4.70 -16.60
N ARG A 63 -9.79 4.86 -16.56
CA ARG A 63 -10.46 6.17 -16.65
C ARG A 63 -11.46 6.34 -15.52
N VAL A 64 -11.59 7.60 -15.11
CA VAL A 64 -12.67 8.03 -14.22
C VAL A 64 -13.72 8.71 -15.07
N HIS A 65 -14.95 8.30 -14.92
CA HIS A 65 -16.13 8.91 -15.53
C HIS A 65 -17.00 9.49 -14.42
N ALA A 66 -17.30 10.78 -14.50
CA ALA A 66 -18.17 11.44 -13.54
C ALA A 66 -19.28 12.23 -14.24
N ARG A 67 -20.35 12.45 -13.51
CA ARG A 67 -21.43 13.35 -13.90
C ARG A 67 -21.53 14.46 -12.86
N VAL A 68 -21.56 15.70 -13.31
CA VAL A 68 -21.57 16.87 -12.44
C VAL A 68 -22.72 17.77 -12.85
N GLN A 69 -23.69 17.98 -11.94
CA GLN A 69 -24.78 18.90 -12.17
C GLN A 69 -24.25 20.32 -12.15
N GLY A 70 -24.45 21.02 -13.23
CA GLY A 70 -24.16 22.45 -13.36
C GLY A 70 -25.43 23.25 -13.58
N THR A 71 -25.32 24.31 -14.38
CA THR A 71 -26.44 25.20 -14.72
C THR A 71 -27.39 24.62 -15.76
N ASP A 72 -26.90 23.67 -16.58
CA ASP A 72 -27.72 23.03 -17.59
C ASP A 72 -28.64 21.98 -16.96
N GLU A 73 -29.74 21.67 -17.63
CA GLU A 73 -30.71 20.65 -17.23
C GLU A 73 -30.03 19.27 -17.15
N ALA A 74 -29.20 18.93 -18.11
CA ALA A 74 -28.43 17.66 -18.13
C ALA A 74 -27.07 17.81 -17.44
N PRO A 75 -26.66 16.84 -16.58
CA PRO A 75 -25.37 16.89 -15.92
C PRO A 75 -24.22 16.78 -16.94
N TYR A 76 -23.19 17.59 -16.72
CA TYR A 76 -21.97 17.54 -17.53
C TYR A 76 -21.21 16.23 -17.32
N LYS A 77 -20.65 15.71 -18.39
CA LYS A 77 -19.83 14.50 -18.38
C LYS A 77 -18.36 14.91 -18.20
N VAL A 78 -17.75 14.39 -17.16
CA VAL A 78 -16.32 14.58 -16.87
C VAL A 78 -15.59 13.25 -17.06
N LYS A 79 -14.45 13.31 -17.73
CA LYS A 79 -13.51 12.18 -17.87
C LYS A 79 -12.15 12.58 -17.37
N LEU A 80 -11.51 11.67 -16.60
CA LEU A 80 -10.16 11.87 -16.09
C LEU A 80 -9.34 10.60 -16.35
N TRP A 81 -8.04 10.77 -16.63
CA TRP A 81 -7.10 9.67 -16.74
C TRP A 81 -5.65 10.16 -16.52
N LEU A 82 -4.79 9.23 -16.20
CA LEU A 82 -3.34 9.44 -16.19
C LEU A 82 -2.70 8.74 -17.38
N ASP A 83 -1.52 9.19 -17.76
CA ASP A 83 -0.72 8.46 -18.73
C ASP A 83 -0.33 7.10 -18.13
N VAL A 84 -0.60 6.03 -18.85
CA VAL A 84 -0.35 4.67 -18.39
C VAL A 84 1.11 4.29 -18.55
N LEU A 85 1.60 3.44 -17.68
CA LEU A 85 2.88 2.79 -17.86
C LEU A 85 2.70 1.62 -18.85
N ASN A 86 3.67 1.43 -19.74
CA ASN A 86 3.71 0.27 -20.60
C ASN A 86 4.14 -1.00 -19.83
N ASP A 87 4.10 -2.16 -20.46
CA ASP A 87 4.43 -3.42 -19.78
C ASP A 87 5.91 -3.52 -19.38
N GLU A 88 6.81 -2.88 -20.14
CA GLU A 88 8.22 -2.80 -19.81
C GLU A 88 8.46 -1.95 -18.54
N ASP A 89 7.87 -0.75 -18.49
CA ASP A 89 7.91 0.12 -17.31
C ASP A 89 7.40 -0.63 -16.07
N TRP A 90 6.27 -1.36 -16.22
CA TRP A 90 5.71 -2.17 -15.15
C TRP A 90 6.63 -3.32 -14.75
N GLY A 91 7.36 -3.93 -15.69
CA GLY A 91 8.36 -4.96 -15.40
C GLY A 91 9.41 -4.45 -14.40
N TYR A 92 10.01 -3.29 -14.66
CA TYR A 92 10.99 -2.68 -13.75
C TYR A 92 10.39 -2.32 -12.39
N VAL A 93 9.17 -1.78 -12.36
CA VAL A 93 8.48 -1.45 -11.11
C VAL A 93 8.21 -2.72 -10.28
N LEU A 94 7.71 -3.78 -10.90
CA LEU A 94 7.40 -5.04 -10.24
C LEU A 94 8.66 -5.74 -9.72
N GLU A 95 9.74 -5.70 -10.48
CA GLU A 95 11.03 -6.22 -10.05
C GLU A 95 11.52 -5.47 -8.80
N ALA A 96 11.49 -4.14 -8.81
CA ALA A 96 11.87 -3.33 -7.66
C ALA A 96 10.96 -3.59 -6.44
N LEU A 97 9.64 -3.73 -6.65
CA LEU A 97 8.68 -4.08 -5.59
C LEU A 97 8.93 -5.48 -5.02
N ALA A 98 9.31 -6.45 -5.85
CA ALA A 98 9.57 -7.82 -5.44
C ALA A 98 10.84 -7.95 -4.57
N GLN A 99 11.81 -7.07 -4.75
CA GLN A 99 13.06 -7.06 -3.97
C GLN A 99 12.84 -6.72 -2.49
N LYS A 100 11.77 -5.98 -2.17
CA LYS A 100 11.47 -5.58 -0.79
C LYS A 100 10.19 -6.24 -0.28
N ALA A 101 10.35 -7.27 0.55
CA ALA A 101 9.22 -8.01 1.13
C ALA A 101 8.24 -7.09 1.88
N ARG A 102 8.73 -6.03 2.54
CA ARG A 102 7.92 -5.04 3.25
C ARG A 102 6.89 -4.36 2.33
N TRP A 103 7.29 -3.94 1.13
CA TRP A 103 6.39 -3.29 0.18
C TRP A 103 5.28 -4.24 -0.27
N SER A 104 5.65 -5.49 -0.57
CA SER A 104 4.67 -6.51 -0.94
C SER A 104 3.69 -6.78 0.19
N ALA A 105 4.16 -6.89 1.43
CA ALA A 105 3.31 -7.11 2.60
C ALA A 105 2.35 -5.94 2.84
N GLN A 106 2.83 -4.70 2.75
CA GLN A 106 1.99 -3.51 2.89
C GLN A 106 0.92 -3.44 1.80
N LEU A 107 1.28 -3.69 0.53
CA LEU A 107 0.31 -3.71 -0.56
C LEU A 107 -0.74 -4.82 -0.38
N LEU A 108 -0.34 -6.02 0.06
CA LEU A 108 -1.29 -7.09 0.38
C LEU A 108 -2.26 -6.69 1.49
N ALA A 109 -1.80 -5.95 2.48
CA ALA A 109 -2.61 -5.39 3.55
C ALA A 109 -3.48 -4.19 3.12
N GLY A 110 -3.37 -3.73 1.87
CA GLY A 110 -4.10 -2.55 1.39
C GLY A 110 -3.48 -1.21 1.82
N ILE A 111 -2.22 -1.23 2.27
CA ILE A 111 -1.50 -0.05 2.74
C ILE A 111 -0.52 0.40 1.66
N MET A 112 -0.52 1.69 1.34
CA MET A 112 0.45 2.28 0.42
C MET A 112 1.80 2.48 1.13
N PRO A 113 2.90 1.84 0.66
CA PRO A 113 4.22 2.11 1.24
C PRO A 113 4.63 3.57 1.09
N SER A 114 5.19 4.17 2.15
CA SER A 114 5.58 5.60 2.16
C SER A 114 6.69 5.94 1.16
N ASP A 115 7.49 4.96 0.79
CA ASP A 115 8.59 5.08 -0.16
C ASP A 115 8.33 4.38 -1.51
N ILE A 116 7.05 4.17 -1.87
CA ILE A 116 6.63 3.47 -3.09
C ILE A 116 7.20 4.09 -4.39
N GLU A 117 7.38 5.41 -4.40
CA GLU A 117 7.94 6.13 -5.55
C GLU A 117 9.36 5.66 -5.91
N ARG A 118 10.10 5.08 -4.97
CA ARG A 118 11.42 4.50 -5.26
C ARG A 118 11.32 3.29 -6.20
N ALA A 119 10.24 2.52 -6.12
CA ALA A 119 10.02 1.41 -7.04
C ALA A 119 9.71 1.93 -8.46
N PHE A 120 8.95 3.01 -8.56
CA PHE A 120 8.63 3.62 -9.85
C PHE A 120 9.84 4.35 -10.46
N ALA A 121 10.74 4.89 -9.64
CA ALA A 121 11.98 5.49 -10.11
C ALA A 121 12.87 4.50 -10.89
N ALA A 122 12.74 3.18 -10.66
CA ALA A 122 13.46 2.15 -11.40
C ALA A 122 13.12 2.18 -12.92
N SER A 123 11.90 2.55 -13.28
CA SER A 123 11.46 2.73 -14.68
C SER A 123 11.58 4.18 -15.17
N GLY A 124 12.09 5.09 -14.33
CA GLY A 124 12.09 6.53 -14.62
C GLY A 124 10.70 7.17 -14.64
N LYS A 125 9.71 6.47 -14.10
CA LYS A 125 8.30 6.91 -14.03
C LYS A 125 7.91 7.25 -12.61
N ARG A 126 6.68 7.70 -12.44
CA ARG A 126 6.09 8.05 -11.15
C ARG A 126 4.69 7.47 -11.01
N LEU A 127 4.35 7.05 -9.80
CA LEU A 127 2.99 6.67 -9.49
C LEU A 127 2.10 7.92 -9.43
N PHE A 128 2.54 8.93 -8.66
CA PHE A 128 1.83 10.20 -8.55
C PHE A 128 2.22 11.17 -9.67
N PRO A 129 1.27 11.92 -10.22
CA PRO A 129 1.59 13.02 -11.13
C PRO A 129 2.34 14.13 -10.38
N PHE A 130 3.35 14.71 -11.02
CA PHE A 130 4.12 15.81 -10.44
C PHE A 130 3.42 17.16 -10.60
N LYS A 131 2.66 17.30 -11.68
CA LYS A 131 1.91 18.51 -12.00
C LYS A 131 0.47 18.15 -12.35
N LEU A 132 -0.46 19.04 -12.02
CA LEU A 132 -1.88 18.85 -12.29
C LEU A 132 -2.17 18.66 -13.80
N GLN A 133 -1.31 19.21 -14.68
CA GLN A 133 -1.41 19.06 -16.14
C GLN A 133 -1.17 17.64 -16.63
N GLU A 134 -0.52 16.78 -15.83
CA GLU A 134 -0.34 15.36 -16.13
C GLU A 134 -1.64 14.56 -15.92
N VAL A 135 -2.57 15.12 -15.15
CA VAL A 135 -3.92 14.58 -15.03
C VAL A 135 -4.72 15.04 -16.24
N ARG A 136 -4.85 14.16 -17.21
CA ARG A 136 -5.64 14.42 -18.42
C ARG A 136 -7.12 14.51 -18.06
N SER A 137 -7.81 15.50 -18.58
CA SER A 137 -9.21 15.73 -18.22
C SER A 137 -10.00 16.34 -19.36
N GLU A 138 -11.28 15.95 -19.45
CA GLU A 138 -12.27 16.45 -20.38
C GLU A 138 -13.58 16.75 -19.64
N CYS A 139 -14.28 17.81 -20.04
CA CYS A 139 -15.60 18.13 -19.55
C CYS A 139 -16.47 18.66 -20.70
N THR A 140 -17.74 18.29 -20.71
CA THR A 140 -18.68 18.76 -21.74
C THR A 140 -19.26 20.14 -21.45
N CYS A 141 -18.85 20.83 -20.38
CA CYS A 141 -19.33 22.18 -20.07
C CYS A 141 -18.80 23.23 -21.05
N PRO A 142 -19.46 24.38 -21.20
CA PRO A 142 -19.05 25.44 -22.10
C PRO A 142 -17.79 26.20 -21.65
N ASP A 143 -17.30 25.99 -20.41
CA ASP A 143 -16.09 26.63 -19.90
C ASP A 143 -14.85 26.06 -20.62
N LYS A 144 -14.09 26.89 -21.31
CA LYS A 144 -12.88 26.50 -22.04
C LYS A 144 -11.68 26.21 -21.11
N ALA A 145 -11.80 26.51 -19.82
CA ALA A 145 -10.71 26.30 -18.89
C ALA A 145 -10.53 24.81 -18.54
N ASN A 146 -9.27 24.37 -18.50
CA ASN A 146 -8.90 23.05 -18.06
C ASN A 146 -7.83 23.15 -16.95
N PRO A 147 -8.16 22.71 -15.70
CA PRO A 147 -9.45 22.22 -15.27
C PRO A 147 -10.51 23.31 -15.11
N CYS A 148 -11.75 23.01 -15.47
CA CYS A 148 -12.92 23.81 -15.11
C CYS A 148 -13.38 23.48 -13.67
N LYS A 149 -14.39 24.21 -13.12
CA LYS A 149 -14.91 23.94 -11.77
C LYS A 149 -15.45 22.50 -11.61
N HIS A 150 -16.05 21.93 -12.65
CA HIS A 150 -16.61 20.57 -12.63
C HIS A 150 -15.51 19.50 -12.57
N ILE A 151 -14.45 19.67 -13.36
CA ILE A 151 -13.27 18.79 -13.30
C ILE A 151 -12.63 18.88 -11.92
N SER A 152 -12.42 20.10 -11.42
CA SER A 152 -11.79 20.28 -10.10
C SER A 152 -12.64 19.73 -8.95
N ALA A 153 -13.98 19.75 -9.06
CA ALA A 153 -14.86 19.11 -8.07
C ALA A 153 -14.64 17.57 -8.05
N VAL A 154 -14.47 16.96 -9.22
CA VAL A 154 -14.16 15.53 -9.31
C VAL A 154 -12.77 15.22 -8.75
N TYR A 155 -11.78 16.11 -8.89
CA TYR A 155 -10.44 15.92 -8.30
C TYR A 155 -10.50 15.81 -6.77
N PHE A 156 -11.35 16.62 -6.09
CA PHE A 156 -11.52 16.54 -4.64
C PHE A 156 -12.10 15.18 -4.24
N LEU A 157 -13.14 14.71 -4.92
CA LEU A 157 -13.74 13.39 -4.65
C LEU A 157 -12.81 12.21 -5.00
N MET A 158 -11.86 12.41 -5.90
CA MET A 158 -10.81 11.41 -6.13
C MET A 158 -9.89 11.28 -4.92
N GLY A 159 -9.61 12.37 -4.18
CA GLY A 159 -8.87 12.31 -2.93
C GLY A 159 -9.54 11.39 -1.92
N ASP A 160 -10.86 11.55 -1.72
CA ASP A 160 -11.64 10.67 -0.85
C ASP A 160 -11.55 9.21 -1.31
N ARG A 161 -11.64 8.98 -2.63
CA ARG A 161 -11.54 7.63 -3.19
C ARG A 161 -10.17 7.00 -2.99
N PHE A 162 -9.11 7.79 -3.07
CA PHE A 162 -7.76 7.33 -2.78
C PHE A 162 -7.56 6.99 -1.31
N SER A 163 -8.27 7.65 -0.38
CA SER A 163 -8.23 7.30 1.04
C SER A 163 -8.86 5.94 1.33
N GLU A 164 -9.93 5.58 0.59
CA GLU A 164 -10.60 4.29 0.72
C GLU A 164 -9.81 3.13 0.09
N ASP A 165 -9.21 3.37 -1.09
CA ASP A 165 -8.49 2.34 -1.84
C ASP A 165 -7.28 2.91 -2.57
N PRO A 166 -6.05 2.68 -2.07
CA PRO A 166 -4.83 3.14 -2.71
C PRO A 166 -4.59 2.50 -4.09
N PHE A 167 -5.19 1.33 -4.37
CA PHE A 167 -5.02 0.64 -5.65
C PHE A 167 -5.67 1.38 -6.83
N VAL A 168 -6.54 2.34 -6.57
CA VAL A 168 -7.12 3.18 -7.62
C VAL A 168 -6.02 3.93 -8.39
N LEU A 169 -4.96 4.40 -7.72
CA LEU A 169 -3.82 5.04 -8.39
C LEU A 169 -3.10 4.09 -9.34
N PHE A 170 -2.86 2.84 -8.92
CA PHE A 170 -2.25 1.82 -9.78
C PHE A 170 -3.15 1.48 -10.97
N GLN A 171 -4.46 1.43 -10.75
CA GLN A 171 -5.44 1.20 -11.82
C GLN A 171 -5.39 2.30 -12.87
N LEU A 172 -5.29 3.57 -12.47
CA LEU A 172 -5.14 4.70 -13.38
C LEU A 172 -3.82 4.65 -14.17
N ARG A 173 -2.76 4.07 -13.59
CA ARG A 173 -1.46 3.81 -14.26
C ARG A 173 -1.44 2.54 -15.09
N GLY A 174 -2.52 1.73 -15.09
CA GLY A 174 -2.66 0.58 -15.99
C GLY A 174 -2.69 -0.79 -15.35
N ARG A 175 -2.55 -0.90 -14.01
CA ARG A 175 -2.64 -2.17 -13.26
C ARG A 175 -3.71 -2.09 -12.18
N ASN A 176 -4.78 -2.86 -12.30
CA ASN A 176 -5.75 -3.03 -11.23
C ASN A 176 -5.13 -3.88 -10.09
N ARG A 177 -5.80 -3.88 -8.93
CA ARG A 177 -5.33 -4.60 -7.74
C ARG A 177 -5.03 -6.07 -8.02
N ALA A 178 -5.95 -6.78 -8.65
CA ALA A 178 -5.79 -8.21 -8.91
C ALA A 178 -4.56 -8.50 -9.77
N ARG A 179 -4.42 -7.79 -10.89
CA ARG A 179 -3.30 -7.93 -11.81
C ARG A 179 -1.98 -7.54 -11.16
N LEU A 180 -1.96 -6.45 -10.40
CA LEU A 180 -0.75 -6.01 -9.69
C LEU A 180 -0.25 -7.07 -8.71
N LEU A 181 -1.14 -7.63 -7.90
CA LEU A 181 -0.79 -8.65 -6.90
C LEU A 181 -0.39 -9.97 -7.54
N GLU A 182 -1.02 -10.37 -8.64
CA GLU A 182 -0.65 -11.55 -9.42
C GLU A 182 0.75 -11.40 -10.02
N ASP A 183 1.00 -10.30 -10.74
CA ASP A 183 2.29 -9.99 -11.35
C ASP A 183 3.40 -9.93 -10.27
N LEU A 184 3.12 -9.33 -9.11
CA LEU A 184 4.05 -9.25 -7.99
C LEU A 184 4.38 -10.65 -7.41
N ALA A 185 3.36 -11.50 -7.27
CA ALA A 185 3.56 -12.88 -6.80
C ALA A 185 4.41 -13.69 -7.78
N GLU A 186 4.24 -13.49 -9.08
CA GLU A 186 5.04 -14.14 -10.12
C GLU A 186 6.51 -13.68 -10.05
N HIS A 187 6.77 -12.37 -10.00
CA HIS A 187 8.13 -11.84 -9.86
C HIS A 187 8.83 -12.34 -8.61
N ARG A 188 8.14 -12.44 -7.47
CA ARG A 188 8.70 -12.98 -6.24
C ARG A 188 9.03 -14.45 -6.35
N ARG A 189 8.16 -15.25 -6.96
CA ARG A 189 8.43 -16.69 -7.19
C ARG A 189 9.69 -16.86 -8.06
N LYS A 190 9.81 -16.07 -9.13
CA LYS A 190 10.98 -16.09 -10.01
C LYS A 190 12.25 -15.71 -9.26
N ALA A 191 12.25 -14.62 -8.51
CA ALA A 191 13.39 -14.18 -7.72
C ALA A 191 13.83 -15.21 -6.66
N LEU A 192 12.87 -15.89 -6.02
CA LEU A 192 13.17 -16.98 -5.08
C LEU A 192 13.79 -18.19 -5.77
N ALA A 193 13.27 -18.58 -6.94
CA ALA A 193 13.81 -19.69 -7.72
C ALA A 193 15.24 -19.40 -8.20
N GLU A 194 15.52 -18.18 -8.66
CA GLU A 194 16.85 -17.74 -9.07
C GLU A 194 17.84 -17.75 -7.90
N ARG A 195 17.45 -17.30 -6.72
CA ARG A 195 18.27 -17.37 -5.50
C ARG A 195 18.55 -18.80 -5.07
N ALA A 196 17.56 -19.66 -5.12
CA ALA A 196 17.74 -21.09 -4.81
C ALA A 196 18.70 -21.76 -5.80
N ALA A 197 18.58 -21.46 -7.09
CA ALA A 197 19.48 -21.98 -8.12
C ALA A 197 20.92 -21.44 -7.97
N ALA A 198 21.08 -20.17 -7.56
CA ALA A 198 22.38 -19.59 -7.27
C ALA A 198 23.05 -20.26 -6.06
N ALA A 199 22.32 -20.44 -4.97
CA ALA A 199 22.79 -21.11 -3.77
C ALA A 199 23.24 -22.57 -4.06
N ALA A 200 22.45 -23.31 -4.86
CA ALA A 200 22.81 -24.67 -5.27
C ALA A 200 24.07 -24.71 -6.15
N LYS A 201 24.37 -23.66 -6.91
CA LYS A 201 25.61 -23.55 -7.70
C LYS A 201 26.83 -23.25 -6.81
N GLU A 202 26.68 -22.40 -5.82
CA GLU A 202 27.75 -22.08 -4.87
C GLU A 202 28.11 -23.29 -4.03
N GLU A 203 27.14 -24.08 -3.62
CA GLU A 203 27.38 -25.36 -2.90
C GLU A 203 28.14 -26.39 -3.75
N ASN A 204 27.91 -26.41 -5.06
CA ASN A 204 28.60 -27.30 -5.99
C ASN A 204 30.02 -26.81 -6.37
N THR A 205 30.32 -25.53 -6.23
CA THR A 205 31.68 -24.99 -6.54
C THR A 205 32.60 -24.96 -5.33
N ALA A 206 32.07 -25.11 -4.13
CA ALA A 206 32.85 -25.18 -2.88
C ALA A 206 33.38 -26.55 -2.53
N SER A 207 33.26 -27.53 -3.40
CA SER A 207 33.80 -28.90 -3.18
C SER A 207 35.27 -28.99 -3.56
N THR A 208 36.14 -28.35 -2.82
CA THR A 208 37.48 -28.93 -2.50
C THR A 208 37.27 -29.79 -1.26
N PRO A 209 37.76 -31.01 -1.23
CA PRO A 209 37.53 -31.89 -0.09
C PRO A 209 38.43 -31.47 1.08
N GLN A 210 37.98 -30.47 1.84
CA GLN A 210 38.36 -30.40 3.23
C GLN A 210 37.44 -31.40 3.95
N GLU A 211 38.11 -32.33 4.64
CA GLU A 211 37.51 -33.35 5.47
C GLU A 211 36.50 -32.74 6.45
N ALA A 212 35.32 -32.43 5.93
CA ALA A 212 34.22 -32.04 6.73
C ALA A 212 33.69 -33.27 7.42
N THR A 213 33.93 -33.38 8.71
CA THR A 213 33.26 -34.31 9.59
C THR A 213 31.79 -34.32 9.21
N ALA A 214 31.35 -35.38 8.55
CA ALA A 214 30.01 -35.51 8.03
C ALA A 214 28.99 -35.20 9.17
N LEU A 215 28.29 -34.11 9.04
CA LEU A 215 27.09 -33.89 9.85
C LEU A 215 26.16 -35.07 9.54
N PRO A 216 25.66 -35.75 10.56
CA PRO A 216 24.76 -36.87 10.34
C PRO A 216 23.57 -36.38 9.50
N PRO A 217 23.06 -37.20 8.56
CA PRO A 217 21.92 -36.80 7.73
C PRO A 217 20.82 -36.32 8.66
N HIS A 218 20.22 -35.18 8.35
CA HIS A 218 19.14 -34.61 9.09
C HIS A 218 18.07 -35.66 9.35
N ALA A 219 18.18 -36.36 10.47
CA ALA A 219 17.07 -37.14 10.98
C ALA A 219 15.92 -36.14 11.14
N ALA A 220 14.84 -36.37 10.43
CA ALA A 220 13.65 -35.54 10.54
C ALA A 220 13.38 -35.34 12.02
N VAL A 221 13.47 -34.10 12.50
CA VAL A 221 13.23 -33.79 13.91
C VAL A 221 11.77 -34.12 14.16
N GLN A 222 11.53 -35.29 14.73
CA GLN A 222 10.20 -35.81 15.02
C GLN A 222 9.60 -35.16 16.28
N ASP A 223 10.44 -34.53 17.09
CA ASP A 223 10.03 -33.88 18.33
C ASP A 223 10.22 -32.35 18.22
N PRO A 224 9.14 -31.56 18.18
CA PRO A 224 9.24 -30.10 18.16
C PRO A 224 10.01 -29.50 19.34
N ALA A 225 10.08 -30.20 20.48
CA ALA A 225 10.84 -29.76 21.65
C ALA A 225 12.37 -29.73 21.41
N LEU A 226 12.85 -30.47 20.40
CA LEU A 226 14.25 -30.47 20.01
C LEU A 226 14.63 -29.32 19.09
N TRP A 227 13.69 -28.64 18.47
CA TRP A 227 13.94 -27.51 17.58
C TRP A 227 14.64 -26.33 18.27
N TRP A 228 14.44 -26.20 19.57
CA TRP A 228 14.95 -25.11 20.40
C TRP A 228 16.21 -25.50 21.18
N ARG A 229 16.75 -26.72 20.96
CA ARG A 229 17.99 -27.14 21.59
C ARG A 229 19.17 -26.79 20.71
N TYR A 230 19.98 -25.88 21.17
CA TYR A 230 21.29 -25.61 20.59
C TYR A 230 22.25 -26.72 20.93
N ASN A 231 22.80 -27.39 19.92
CA ASN A 231 23.80 -28.47 20.10
C ASN A 231 25.24 -27.93 20.29
N ARG A 232 25.40 -26.61 20.18
CA ARG A 232 26.66 -25.89 20.43
C ARG A 232 26.40 -24.73 21.38
N SER A 233 27.36 -24.47 22.28
CA SER A 233 27.36 -23.18 23.00
C SER A 233 27.49 -22.04 22.02
N LEU A 234 26.60 -21.03 22.14
CA LEU A 234 26.73 -19.78 21.39
C LEU A 234 28.07 -19.15 21.76
N ASP A 235 28.83 -18.70 20.74
CA ASP A 235 30.04 -17.95 20.94
C ASP A 235 29.67 -16.62 21.60
N GLY A 236 30.12 -16.40 22.85
CA GLY A 236 29.75 -15.23 23.64
C GLY A 236 30.14 -13.90 23.00
N ASP A 237 31.09 -13.94 22.05
CA ASP A 237 31.55 -12.74 21.35
C ASP A 237 30.66 -12.34 20.16
N LEU A 238 29.78 -13.24 19.72
CA LEU A 238 28.88 -13.00 18.58
C LEU A 238 27.52 -12.39 18.93
N VAL A 239 27.12 -12.44 20.18
CA VAL A 239 25.82 -11.93 20.63
C VAL A 239 25.98 -11.06 21.86
N VAL A 240 25.92 -9.77 21.68
CA VAL A 240 25.79 -8.81 22.79
C VAL A 240 24.32 -8.68 23.16
N ILE A 241 23.89 -9.35 24.21
CA ILE A 241 22.55 -9.16 24.78
C ILE A 241 22.64 -7.99 25.73
N THR A 242 22.22 -6.83 25.29
CA THR A 242 21.99 -5.68 26.18
C THR A 242 20.62 -5.87 26.85
N PRO A 243 20.54 -5.78 28.18
CA PRO A 243 19.25 -5.79 28.85
C PRO A 243 18.40 -4.63 28.33
N ALA A 244 17.14 -4.88 28.04
CA ALA A 244 16.19 -3.83 27.69
C ALA A 244 16.13 -2.81 28.83
N MET A 245 16.03 -1.51 28.48
CA MET A 245 15.73 -0.50 29.49
C MET A 245 14.39 -0.83 30.14
N GLU A 246 14.27 -0.57 31.45
CA GLU A 246 13.05 -0.86 32.21
C GLU A 246 11.82 -0.31 31.48
N GLY A 247 10.94 -1.19 31.02
CA GLY A 247 9.67 -0.85 30.38
C GLY A 247 9.56 -1.16 28.88
N ASP A 248 10.66 -1.36 28.14
CA ASP A 248 10.64 -1.65 26.71
C ASP A 248 11.04 -3.12 26.44
N THR A 249 10.08 -4.00 26.51
CA THR A 249 10.27 -5.35 25.95
C THR A 249 9.96 -5.34 24.44
N GLY A 250 10.56 -6.25 23.66
CA GLY A 250 10.24 -6.40 22.24
C GLY A 250 8.75 -6.63 21.98
N LEU A 251 8.01 -7.13 22.99
CA LEU A 251 6.55 -7.26 22.95
C LEU A 251 5.83 -5.93 23.14
N ASP A 252 6.37 -5.02 23.93
CA ASP A 252 5.79 -3.68 24.10
C ASP A 252 6.05 -2.85 22.84
N ALA A 253 7.22 -3.00 22.20
CA ALA A 253 7.58 -2.37 20.93
C ALA A 253 6.77 -2.95 19.73
N ALA A 254 6.34 -4.20 19.78
CA ALA A 254 5.53 -4.82 18.73
C ALA A 254 4.08 -4.31 18.72
N GLY A 255 3.66 -3.60 19.78
CA GLY A 255 2.31 -3.08 19.91
C GLY A 255 1.26 -4.16 20.14
N GLU A 256 0.02 -3.78 19.97
CA GLU A 256 -1.09 -4.72 20.15
C GLU A 256 -1.16 -5.75 19.02
N LEU A 257 -1.28 -7.03 19.39
CA LEU A 257 -1.52 -8.09 18.41
C LEU A 257 -2.82 -7.79 17.65
N PRO A 258 -2.84 -7.85 16.30
CA PRO A 258 -4.03 -7.64 15.50
C PRO A 258 -4.99 -8.85 15.56
N LEU A 259 -5.37 -9.23 16.76
CA LEU A 259 -6.45 -10.18 16.96
C LEU A 259 -7.76 -9.39 16.81
N ALA A 260 -8.67 -9.91 15.98
CA ALA A 260 -9.96 -9.28 15.74
C ALA A 260 -10.61 -8.85 17.08
N GLU A 261 -11.22 -7.68 17.09
CA GLU A 261 -11.97 -7.12 18.24
C GLU A 261 -13.26 -7.92 18.51
N ASP A 262 -13.17 -9.23 18.54
CA ASP A 262 -14.27 -10.10 18.92
C ASP A 262 -14.27 -10.22 20.44
N PRO A 263 -15.36 -9.82 21.12
CA PRO A 263 -15.46 -9.89 22.59
C PRO A 263 -15.14 -11.27 23.17
N ARG A 264 -15.32 -12.34 22.37
CA ARG A 264 -15.00 -13.71 22.77
C ARG A 264 -13.50 -13.98 22.93
N PHE A 265 -12.64 -13.14 22.34
CA PHE A 265 -11.18 -13.29 22.38
C PHE A 265 -10.48 -12.25 23.28
N ALA A 266 -11.21 -11.31 23.86
CA ALA A 266 -10.64 -10.30 24.76
C ALA A 266 -9.87 -10.91 25.93
N ASP A 267 -10.46 -11.94 26.57
CA ASP A 267 -9.83 -12.66 27.69
C ASP A 267 -8.69 -13.57 27.21
N ALA A 268 -8.81 -14.17 26.04
CA ALA A 268 -7.76 -15.01 25.45
C ALA A 268 -6.50 -14.20 25.13
N ARG A 269 -6.66 -12.95 24.66
CA ARG A 269 -5.56 -12.03 24.36
C ARG A 269 -4.77 -11.67 25.60
N SER A 270 -5.44 -11.23 26.65
CA SER A 270 -4.79 -10.87 27.92
C SER A 270 -4.10 -12.07 28.57
N THR A 271 -4.73 -13.25 28.53
CA THR A 271 -4.17 -14.50 29.03
C THR A 271 -2.94 -14.93 28.24
N PHE A 272 -2.97 -14.83 26.90
CA PHE A 272 -1.83 -15.15 26.04
C PHE A 272 -0.64 -14.23 26.33
N LEU A 273 -0.84 -12.91 26.38
CA LEU A 273 0.21 -11.93 26.67
C LEU A 273 0.80 -12.13 28.07
N ASN A 274 -0.03 -12.38 29.07
CA ASN A 274 0.44 -12.63 30.42
C ASN A 274 1.23 -13.94 30.54
N ASN A 275 0.79 -15.00 29.86
CA ASN A 275 1.54 -16.26 29.80
C ASN A 275 2.88 -16.11 29.09
N LEU A 276 2.90 -15.36 27.98
CA LEU A 276 4.11 -15.11 27.22
C LEU A 276 5.12 -14.28 28.04
N LYS A 277 4.68 -13.20 28.71
CA LYS A 277 5.52 -12.40 29.61
C LYS A 277 6.04 -13.23 30.79
N ALA A 278 5.24 -14.13 31.35
CA ALA A 278 5.65 -15.02 32.43
C ALA A 278 6.68 -16.08 31.97
N GLN A 279 6.62 -16.54 30.75
CA GLN A 279 7.59 -17.49 30.19
C GLN A 279 8.92 -16.80 29.87
N ILE A 280 8.89 -15.59 29.29
CA ILE A 280 10.09 -14.81 28.99
C ILE A 280 10.80 -14.40 30.30
N GLY A 281 10.05 -13.98 31.31
CA GLY A 281 10.62 -13.63 32.63
C GLY A 281 11.26 -14.78 33.39
N ARG A 282 10.89 -16.04 33.09
CA ARG A 282 11.53 -17.23 33.69
C ARG A 282 12.80 -17.70 32.99
N ALA A 283 13.03 -17.22 31.76
CA ALA A 283 14.23 -17.55 31.01
C ALA A 283 15.46 -16.69 31.39
N HIS A 284 15.29 -15.72 32.29
CA HIS A 284 16.32 -14.79 32.73
C HIS A 284 16.69 -14.90 34.22
N VAL A 285 16.35 -16.03 34.88
CA VAL A 285 16.82 -16.34 36.28
C VAL A 285 17.73 -17.56 36.26
#